data_c936e794643af1439bb21f8bcc39b60f
#
_entry.id   c936e794643af1439bb21f8bcc39b60f
#
_cell.length_a   1.000
_cell.length_b   1.000
_cell.length_c   1.000
_cell.angle_alpha   90.00
_cell.angle_beta   90.00
_cell.angle_gamma   90.00
#
_symmetry.space_group_name_H-M   'P 1'
#
loop_
_entity.id
_entity.type
_entity.pdbx_description
1 polymer ?
#
loop_
_entity_poly.entity_id
_entity_poly.type
_entity_poly.pdbx_seq_one_letter_code
_entity_poly.pdbx_strand_id
1 'polypeptide(L)'
;MPFLNKIVYGVFFCFAILFILTLNIRPFPFVYIIKAVPVLSLAFFVFIEVPEVRGRLIGMGLIFSGLGDILLELDRGSYFLYGLGAFLVTHLFYVSAFFRKPRFHGPRAFIALAIILYCAVMGYLLFPNLGEMLVPVAAYLCFIMAMGLSATLGASNSYIVIVGACLFILSDSILAVNRFIIPVSFSSFWIMISYYSAQFLIATGQSKRK
;
A
#
# COMPACT_ATOMS: atom_id res chain seq x y z
N MET A 1 9.94 2.56 23.75
CA MET A 1 9.65 1.13 24.02
C MET A 1 10.39 0.20 23.05
N PRO A 2 11.72 0.04 23.18
CA PRO A 2 12.51 -0.67 22.16
C PRO A 2 12.22 -2.17 22.06
N PHE A 3 11.75 -2.79 23.16
CA PHE A 3 11.43 -4.22 23.18
C PHE A 3 10.16 -4.56 22.39
N LEU A 4 9.10 -3.77 22.56
CA LEU A 4 7.84 -3.96 21.85
C LEU A 4 8.01 -3.78 20.35
N ASN A 5 8.82 -2.82 19.92
CA ASN A 5 9.10 -2.59 18.50
C ASN A 5 9.82 -3.78 17.86
N LYS A 6 10.75 -4.43 18.61
CA LYS A 6 11.42 -5.64 18.14
C LYS A 6 10.45 -6.82 17.96
N ILE A 7 9.48 -6.96 18.87
CA ILE A 7 8.44 -8.00 18.76
C ILE A 7 7.59 -7.74 17.52
N VAL A 8 7.09 -6.51 17.34
CA VAL A 8 6.23 -6.17 16.19
C VAL A 8 6.98 -6.39 14.87
N TYR A 9 8.23 -5.96 14.77
CA TYR A 9 9.03 -6.20 13.57
C TYR A 9 9.30 -7.70 13.35
N GLY A 10 9.55 -8.46 14.44
CA GLY A 10 9.67 -9.91 14.37
C GLY A 10 8.41 -10.57 13.82
N VAL A 11 7.22 -10.18 14.31
CA VAL A 11 5.93 -10.67 13.81
C VAL A 11 5.75 -10.28 12.35
N PHE A 12 6.00 -9.02 12.00
CA PHE A 12 5.88 -8.54 10.62
C PHE A 12 6.73 -9.38 9.66
N PHE A 13 8.03 -9.51 9.90
CA PHE A 13 8.93 -10.23 8.99
C PHE A 13 8.65 -11.73 8.97
N CYS A 14 8.36 -12.34 10.13
CA CYS A 14 8.03 -13.77 10.21
C CYS A 14 6.83 -14.11 9.33
N PHE A 15 5.71 -13.38 9.49
CA PHE A 15 4.48 -13.66 8.73
C PHE A 15 4.58 -13.19 7.27
N ALA A 16 5.31 -12.12 6.97
CA ALA A 16 5.55 -11.70 5.59
C ALA A 16 6.37 -12.74 4.83
N ILE A 17 7.45 -13.25 5.41
CA ILE A 17 8.26 -14.31 4.81
C ILE A 17 7.44 -15.60 4.71
N LEU A 18 6.72 -15.99 5.76
CA LEU A 18 5.86 -17.17 5.75
C LEU A 18 4.85 -17.09 4.60
N PHE A 19 4.16 -15.95 4.43
CA PHE A 19 3.20 -15.78 3.34
C PHE A 19 3.89 -15.91 1.97
N ILE A 20 5.05 -15.28 1.77
CA ILE A 20 5.79 -15.36 0.50
C ILE A 20 6.21 -16.81 0.19
N LEU A 21 6.66 -17.57 1.18
CA LEU A 21 7.03 -18.98 1.01
C LEU A 21 5.82 -19.87 0.65
N THR A 22 4.62 -19.48 1.07
CA THR A 22 3.40 -20.24 0.79
C THR A 22 2.73 -19.89 -0.54
N LEU A 23 3.28 -18.94 -1.33
CA LEU A 23 2.67 -18.49 -2.58
C LEU A 23 2.34 -19.61 -3.57
N ASN A 24 3.16 -20.65 -3.64
CA ASN A 24 3.02 -21.75 -4.60
C ASN A 24 2.07 -22.87 -4.12
N ILE A 25 1.69 -22.88 -2.84
CA ILE A 25 0.82 -23.92 -2.27
C ILE A 25 -0.60 -23.44 -1.98
N ARG A 26 -0.90 -22.19 -2.34
CA ARG A 26 -2.25 -21.61 -2.19
C ARG A 26 -3.23 -22.19 -3.21
N PRO A 27 -4.54 -22.28 -2.90
CA PRO A 27 -5.18 -21.88 -1.66
C PRO A 27 -5.09 -22.94 -0.55
N PHE A 28 -5.05 -22.50 0.71
CA PHE A 28 -5.20 -23.36 1.89
C PHE A 28 -5.98 -22.62 3.00
N PRO A 29 -6.58 -23.33 3.97
CA PRO A 29 -7.37 -22.71 5.02
C PRO A 29 -6.59 -21.63 5.78
N PHE A 30 -7.25 -20.50 6.08
CA PHE A 30 -6.71 -19.39 6.87
C PHE A 30 -5.50 -18.65 6.27
N VAL A 31 -5.15 -18.88 4.99
CA VAL A 31 -4.06 -18.18 4.30
C VAL A 31 -4.22 -16.66 4.34
N TYR A 32 -5.45 -16.16 4.30
CA TYR A 32 -5.79 -14.73 4.41
C TYR A 32 -5.38 -14.12 5.75
N ILE A 33 -5.36 -14.90 6.85
CA ILE A 33 -4.86 -14.45 8.15
C ILE A 33 -3.34 -14.24 8.07
N ILE A 34 -2.60 -15.21 7.54
CA ILE A 34 -1.15 -15.12 7.38
C ILE A 34 -0.78 -13.88 6.56
N LYS A 35 -1.57 -13.58 5.52
CA LYS A 35 -1.37 -12.41 4.65
C LYS A 35 -1.61 -11.09 5.37
N ALA A 36 -2.64 -10.98 6.20
CA ALA A 36 -3.03 -9.74 6.85
C ALA A 36 -2.22 -9.40 8.11
N VAL A 37 -1.72 -10.41 8.84
CA VAL A 37 -0.98 -10.24 10.11
C VAL A 37 0.19 -9.25 9.99
N PRO A 38 1.06 -9.28 8.96
CA PRO A 38 2.13 -8.30 8.84
C PRO A 38 1.62 -6.85 8.90
N VAL A 39 0.63 -6.53 8.08
CA VAL A 39 0.11 -5.16 7.98
C VAL A 39 -0.64 -4.74 9.24
N LEU A 40 -1.40 -5.65 9.85
CA LEU A 40 -2.09 -5.39 11.11
C LEU A 40 -1.10 -5.20 12.28
N SER A 41 0.03 -5.90 12.29
CA SER A 41 1.08 -5.67 13.27
C SER A 41 1.69 -4.27 13.14
N LEU A 42 1.85 -3.75 11.91
CA LEU A 42 2.27 -2.37 11.68
C LEU A 42 1.21 -1.35 12.12
N ALA A 43 -0.08 -1.66 11.98
CA ALA A 43 -1.15 -0.81 12.49
C ALA A 43 -1.01 -0.64 14.00
N PHE A 44 -0.81 -1.74 14.73
CA PHE A 44 -0.57 -1.72 16.18
C PHE A 44 0.68 -0.90 16.53
N PHE A 45 1.79 -1.08 15.81
CA PHE A 45 3.01 -0.28 15.99
C PHE A 45 2.74 1.22 15.84
N VAL A 46 2.05 1.62 14.77
CA VAL A 46 1.80 3.03 14.47
C VAL A 46 0.88 3.68 15.51
N PHE A 47 -0.13 2.97 16.01
CA PHE A 47 -1.00 3.50 17.09
C PHE A 47 -0.24 3.81 18.37
N ILE A 48 0.83 3.07 18.67
CA ILE A 48 1.63 3.26 19.89
C ILE A 48 2.75 4.29 19.68
N GLU A 49 3.47 4.22 18.57
CA GLU A 49 4.72 4.98 18.37
C GLU A 49 4.52 6.31 17.65
N VAL A 50 3.45 6.47 16.88
CA VAL A 50 3.16 7.71 16.16
C VAL A 50 2.03 8.44 16.86
N PRO A 51 2.35 9.49 17.66
CA PRO A 51 1.34 10.20 18.42
C PRO A 51 0.42 11.02 17.49
N GLU A 52 -0.72 11.47 18.07
CA GLU A 52 -1.65 12.38 17.46
C GLU A 52 -2.52 11.79 16.34
N VAL A 53 -3.24 12.68 15.65
CA VAL A 53 -4.15 12.36 14.57
C VAL A 53 -3.46 11.62 13.40
N ARG A 54 -2.18 11.93 13.15
CA ARG A 54 -1.42 11.31 12.06
C ARG A 54 -1.26 9.80 12.26
N GLY A 55 -0.88 9.38 13.46
CA GLY A 55 -0.76 7.96 13.78
C GLY A 55 -2.09 7.23 13.65
N ARG A 56 -3.18 7.86 14.09
CA ARG A 56 -4.53 7.28 13.95
C ARG A 56 -4.91 7.11 12.47
N LEU A 57 -4.66 8.09 11.63
CA LEU A 57 -4.97 8.01 10.20
C LEU A 57 -4.16 6.90 9.52
N ILE A 58 -2.85 6.81 9.78
CA ILE A 58 -2.02 5.76 9.18
C ILE A 58 -2.42 4.38 9.72
N GLY A 59 -2.67 4.24 11.02
CA GLY A 59 -3.14 3.01 11.62
C GLY A 59 -4.46 2.53 11.04
N MET A 60 -5.42 3.44 10.84
CA MET A 60 -6.69 3.13 10.15
C MET A 60 -6.45 2.71 8.69
N GLY A 61 -5.58 3.41 7.96
CA GLY A 61 -5.17 2.99 6.62
C GLY A 61 -4.61 1.56 6.59
N LEU A 62 -3.74 1.21 7.54
CA LEU A 62 -3.19 -0.13 7.67
C LEU A 62 -4.28 -1.19 8.00
N ILE A 63 -5.26 -0.86 8.84
CA ILE A 63 -6.40 -1.75 9.12
C ILE A 63 -7.20 -2.03 7.84
N PHE A 64 -7.57 -0.99 7.08
CA PHE A 64 -8.30 -1.16 5.83
C PHE A 64 -7.48 -1.88 4.77
N SER A 65 -6.16 -1.69 4.76
CA SER A 65 -5.24 -2.46 3.90
C SER A 65 -5.24 -3.95 4.26
N GLY A 66 -5.20 -4.28 5.56
CA GLY A 66 -5.35 -5.67 6.03
C GLY A 66 -6.71 -6.28 5.67
N LEU A 67 -7.80 -5.49 5.73
CA LEU A 67 -9.11 -5.91 5.25
C LEU A 67 -9.09 -6.20 3.73
N GLY A 68 -8.46 -5.33 2.95
CA GLY A 68 -8.26 -5.56 1.52
C GLY A 68 -7.49 -6.84 1.23
N ASP A 69 -6.43 -7.12 2.00
CA ASP A 69 -5.67 -8.36 1.90
C ASP A 69 -6.53 -9.60 2.15
N ILE A 70 -7.38 -9.57 3.18
CA ILE A 70 -8.30 -10.65 3.51
C ILE A 70 -9.28 -10.87 2.35
N LEU A 71 -9.94 -9.80 1.90
CA LEU A 71 -10.94 -9.88 0.84
C LEU A 71 -10.36 -10.44 -0.47
N LEU A 72 -9.19 -9.94 -0.90
CA LEU A 72 -8.53 -10.42 -2.11
C LEU A 72 -8.02 -11.87 -1.99
N GLU A 73 -7.79 -12.39 -0.79
CA GLU A 73 -7.33 -13.76 -0.61
C GLU A 73 -8.47 -14.76 -0.41
N LEU A 74 -9.63 -14.32 0.08
CA LEU A 74 -10.81 -15.17 0.21
C LEU A 74 -11.35 -15.61 -1.16
N ASP A 75 -11.53 -14.68 -2.07
CA ASP A 75 -11.92 -14.97 -3.46
C ASP A 75 -11.51 -13.79 -4.37
N ARG A 76 -10.55 -14.05 -5.23
CA ARG A 76 -10.03 -13.06 -6.18
C ARG A 76 -10.99 -12.69 -7.30
N GLY A 77 -12.03 -13.47 -7.51
CA GLY A 77 -13.10 -13.18 -8.45
C GLY A 77 -14.15 -12.28 -7.82
N SER A 78 -14.93 -12.83 -6.92
CA SER A 78 -16.13 -12.21 -6.36
C SER A 78 -15.81 -11.05 -5.41
N TYR A 79 -14.70 -11.12 -4.65
CA TYR A 79 -14.35 -10.09 -3.66
C TYR A 79 -13.35 -9.05 -4.17
N PHE A 80 -12.97 -9.08 -5.45
CA PHE A 80 -11.99 -8.14 -6.00
C PHE A 80 -12.42 -6.67 -5.82
N LEU A 81 -13.66 -6.34 -6.15
CA LEU A 81 -14.18 -4.97 -6.04
C LEU A 81 -14.22 -4.49 -4.59
N TYR A 82 -14.59 -5.36 -3.67
CA TYR A 82 -14.60 -5.04 -2.24
C TYR A 82 -13.17 -4.84 -1.69
N GLY A 83 -12.23 -5.69 -2.11
CA GLY A 83 -10.81 -5.53 -1.78
C GLY A 83 -10.23 -4.22 -2.32
N LEU A 84 -10.53 -3.89 -3.59
CA LEU A 84 -10.17 -2.62 -4.21
C LEU A 84 -10.74 -1.43 -3.43
N GLY A 85 -12.00 -1.52 -3.00
CA GLY A 85 -12.66 -0.53 -2.15
C GLY A 85 -11.97 -0.34 -0.80
N ALA A 86 -11.57 -1.42 -0.14
CA ALA A 86 -10.83 -1.36 1.12
C ALA A 86 -9.47 -0.68 0.96
N PHE A 87 -8.73 -1.00 -0.11
CA PHE A 87 -7.47 -0.30 -0.44
C PHE A 87 -7.70 1.16 -0.84
N LEU A 88 -8.80 1.49 -1.51
CA LEU A 88 -9.17 2.89 -1.79
C LEU A 88 -9.35 3.67 -0.49
N VAL A 89 -10.04 3.11 0.50
CA VAL A 89 -10.18 3.72 1.84
C VAL A 89 -8.81 3.86 2.52
N THR A 90 -7.90 2.89 2.35
CA THR A 90 -6.51 3.01 2.80
C THR A 90 -5.85 4.27 2.24
N HIS A 91 -5.97 4.50 0.91
CA HIS A 91 -5.38 5.68 0.28
C HIS A 91 -6.00 6.98 0.77
N LEU A 92 -7.31 7.03 1.04
CA LEU A 92 -7.96 8.19 1.65
C LEU A 92 -7.35 8.56 3.01
N PHE A 93 -7.14 7.56 3.87
CA PHE A 93 -6.49 7.75 5.15
C PHE A 93 -5.03 8.21 5.00
N TYR A 94 -4.29 7.64 4.07
CA TYR A 94 -2.89 8.02 3.82
C TYR A 94 -2.77 9.42 3.23
N VAL A 95 -3.62 9.80 2.28
CA VAL A 95 -3.71 11.19 1.77
C VAL A 95 -3.91 12.16 2.94
N SER A 96 -4.90 11.87 3.80
CA SER A 96 -5.22 12.70 4.95
C SER A 96 -4.07 12.81 5.96
N ALA A 97 -3.28 11.73 6.12
CA ALA A 97 -2.11 11.70 7.00
C ALA A 97 -0.91 12.47 6.43
N PHE A 98 -0.73 12.43 5.10
CA PHE A 98 0.47 12.95 4.43
C PHE A 98 0.31 14.38 3.96
N PHE A 99 -0.90 14.83 3.64
CA PHE A 99 -1.17 16.16 3.10
C PHE A 99 -1.03 17.23 4.19
N ARG A 100 0.22 17.71 4.38
CA ARG A 100 0.53 18.78 5.34
C ARG A 100 1.53 19.75 4.73
N LYS A 101 1.17 21.05 4.65
CA LYS A 101 2.03 22.15 4.19
C LYS A 101 2.83 21.77 2.92
N PRO A 102 2.18 21.67 1.76
CA PRO A 102 2.84 21.19 0.53
C PRO A 102 4.05 22.04 0.16
N ARG A 103 5.12 21.40 -0.29
CA ARG A 103 6.34 22.03 -0.79
C ARG A 103 6.59 21.60 -2.24
N PHE A 104 6.57 22.56 -3.15
CA PHE A 104 6.76 22.35 -4.60
C PHE A 104 8.17 22.71 -5.04
N HIS A 105 9.21 22.36 -4.27
CA HIS A 105 10.59 22.77 -4.56
C HIS A 105 11.53 21.58 -4.66
N GLY A 106 12.54 21.72 -5.55
CA GLY A 106 13.65 20.79 -5.69
C GLY A 106 13.25 19.36 -6.08
N PRO A 107 13.94 18.34 -5.54
CA PRO A 107 13.77 16.94 -5.95
C PRO A 107 12.34 16.40 -5.77
N ARG A 108 11.58 16.93 -4.82
CA ARG A 108 10.21 16.51 -4.56
C ARG A 108 9.24 16.87 -5.70
N ALA A 109 9.41 18.03 -6.32
CA ALA A 109 8.61 18.43 -7.47
C ALA A 109 8.88 17.50 -8.66
N PHE A 110 10.12 17.08 -8.86
CA PHE A 110 10.48 16.11 -9.90
C PHE A 110 9.86 14.72 -9.64
N ILE A 111 9.93 14.22 -8.40
CA ILE A 111 9.29 12.95 -8.03
C ILE A 111 7.77 13.03 -8.23
N ALA A 112 7.14 14.14 -7.84
CA ALA A 112 5.70 14.34 -8.02
C ALA A 112 5.32 14.32 -9.51
N LEU A 113 6.09 15.00 -10.37
CA LEU A 113 5.89 14.96 -11.82
C LEU A 113 6.04 13.53 -12.35
N ALA A 114 7.06 12.80 -11.90
CA ALA A 114 7.27 11.41 -12.31
C ALA A 114 6.09 10.51 -11.91
N ILE A 115 5.50 10.69 -10.72
CA ILE A 115 4.30 9.97 -10.28
C ILE A 115 3.11 10.28 -11.18
N ILE A 116 2.88 11.56 -11.53
CA ILE A 116 1.79 11.97 -12.42
C ILE A 116 1.94 11.30 -13.79
N LEU A 117 3.13 11.41 -14.39
CA LEU A 117 3.41 10.83 -15.70
C LEU A 117 3.27 9.30 -15.68
N TYR A 118 3.79 8.65 -14.63
CA TYR A 118 3.65 7.21 -14.45
C TYR A 118 2.19 6.78 -14.36
N CYS A 119 1.38 7.44 -13.52
CA CYS A 119 -0.04 7.12 -13.39
C CYS A 119 -0.83 7.43 -14.67
N ALA A 120 -0.46 8.48 -15.41
CA ALA A 120 -1.06 8.76 -16.72
C ALA A 120 -0.78 7.65 -17.73
N VAL A 121 0.46 7.16 -17.80
CA VAL A 121 0.84 6.01 -18.64
C VAL A 121 0.09 4.76 -18.20
N MET A 122 0.00 4.47 -16.90
CA MET A 122 -0.77 3.34 -16.40
C MET A 122 -2.25 3.43 -16.76
N GLY A 123 -2.86 4.61 -16.64
CA GLY A 123 -4.24 4.85 -17.09
C GLY A 123 -4.42 4.59 -18.59
N TYR A 124 -3.52 5.12 -19.41
CA TYR A 124 -3.53 4.92 -20.86
C TYR A 124 -3.49 3.42 -21.25
N LEU A 125 -2.66 2.64 -20.55
CA LEU A 125 -2.51 1.20 -20.82
C LEU A 125 -3.69 0.38 -20.27
N LEU A 126 -4.24 0.75 -19.13
CA LEU A 126 -5.29 -0.02 -18.45
C LEU A 126 -6.68 0.23 -19.01
N PHE A 127 -7.06 1.49 -19.26
CA PHE A 127 -8.44 1.88 -19.57
C PHE A 127 -9.08 1.12 -20.73
N PRO A 128 -8.37 0.82 -21.84
CA PRO A 128 -8.96 0.04 -22.94
C PRO A 128 -9.36 -1.40 -22.56
N ASN A 129 -8.80 -1.93 -21.45
CA ASN A 129 -8.95 -3.33 -21.06
C ASN A 129 -9.89 -3.55 -19.86
N LEU A 130 -10.49 -2.47 -19.30
CA LEU A 130 -11.21 -2.55 -18.03
C LEU A 130 -12.69 -2.91 -18.15
N GLY A 131 -13.35 -2.65 -19.29
CA GLY A 131 -14.79 -2.90 -19.44
C GLY A 131 -15.59 -2.24 -18.30
N GLU A 132 -16.40 -3.01 -17.61
CA GLU A 132 -17.24 -2.56 -16.48
C GLU A 132 -16.41 -2.07 -15.27
N MET A 133 -15.15 -2.48 -15.18
CA MET A 133 -14.25 -2.06 -14.10
C MET A 133 -13.61 -0.69 -14.34
N LEU A 134 -13.94 -0.01 -15.45
CA LEU A 134 -13.35 1.30 -15.79
C LEU A 134 -13.53 2.33 -14.65
N VAL A 135 -14.74 2.51 -14.17
CA VAL A 135 -15.02 3.51 -13.13
C VAL A 135 -14.34 3.19 -11.79
N PRO A 136 -14.46 1.95 -11.24
CA PRO A 136 -13.78 1.60 -10.00
C PRO A 136 -12.25 1.73 -10.10
N VAL A 137 -11.63 1.25 -11.19
CA VAL A 137 -10.17 1.28 -11.34
C VAL A 137 -9.66 2.69 -11.63
N ALA A 138 -10.39 3.50 -12.41
CA ALA A 138 -10.04 4.90 -12.63
C ALA A 138 -10.09 5.71 -11.33
N ALA A 139 -11.15 5.53 -10.53
CA ALA A 139 -11.22 6.14 -9.20
C ALA A 139 -10.04 5.71 -8.32
N TYR A 140 -9.74 4.41 -8.30
CA TYR A 140 -8.61 3.86 -7.55
C TYR A 140 -7.28 4.49 -7.99
N LEU A 141 -7.03 4.59 -9.29
CA LEU A 141 -5.82 5.20 -9.85
C LEU A 141 -5.68 6.67 -9.43
N CYS A 142 -6.78 7.42 -9.38
CA CYS A 142 -6.77 8.80 -8.89
C CYS A 142 -6.38 8.88 -7.40
N PHE A 143 -6.91 7.99 -6.56
CA PHE A 143 -6.62 8.01 -5.13
C PHE A 143 -5.21 7.52 -4.79
N ILE A 144 -4.68 6.50 -5.47
CA ILE A 144 -3.29 6.06 -5.26
C ILE A 144 -2.30 7.13 -5.76
N MET A 145 -2.59 7.81 -6.87
CA MET A 145 -1.82 8.95 -7.34
C MET A 145 -1.85 10.10 -6.31
N ALA A 146 -3.02 10.45 -5.78
CA ALA A 146 -3.17 11.46 -4.73
C ALA A 146 -2.38 11.09 -3.46
N MET A 147 -2.35 9.81 -3.08
CA MET A 147 -1.53 9.30 -1.98
C MET A 147 -0.03 9.49 -2.25
N GLY A 148 0.45 9.12 -3.43
CA GLY A 148 1.84 9.32 -3.83
C GLY A 148 2.25 10.79 -3.86
N LEU A 149 1.39 11.66 -4.37
CA LEU A 149 1.60 13.11 -4.41
C LEU A 149 1.62 13.71 -3.00
N SER A 150 0.67 13.34 -2.14
CA SER A 150 0.62 13.85 -0.76
C SER A 150 1.81 13.36 0.08
N ALA A 151 2.27 12.12 -0.13
CA ALA A 151 3.50 11.61 0.48
C ALA A 151 4.73 12.41 0.04
N THR A 152 4.81 12.73 -1.24
CA THR A 152 5.95 13.43 -1.84
C THR A 152 5.99 14.91 -1.50
N LEU A 153 4.86 15.61 -1.65
CA LEU A 153 4.78 17.06 -1.47
C LEU A 153 4.59 17.49 -0.01
N GLY A 154 4.12 16.61 0.87
CA GLY A 154 3.94 16.92 2.28
C GLY A 154 5.29 17.22 2.97
N ALA A 155 5.48 18.45 3.45
CA ALA A 155 6.76 18.93 3.99
C ALA A 155 7.29 18.12 5.18
N SER A 156 6.39 17.55 5.97
CA SER A 156 6.73 16.75 7.16
C SER A 156 7.03 15.28 6.86
N ASN A 157 6.86 14.81 5.63
CA ASN A 157 7.11 13.43 5.26
C ASN A 157 8.61 13.18 5.03
N SER A 158 9.10 12.06 5.55
CA SER A 158 10.48 11.62 5.27
C SER A 158 10.58 11.03 3.87
N TYR A 159 11.80 10.97 3.30
CA TYR A 159 12.02 10.25 2.04
C TYR A 159 11.70 8.76 2.15
N ILE A 160 11.76 8.17 3.34
CA ILE A 160 11.36 6.78 3.59
C ILE A 160 9.87 6.58 3.26
N VAL A 161 9.01 7.52 3.68
CA VAL A 161 7.58 7.51 3.35
C VAL A 161 7.35 7.66 1.84
N ILE A 162 8.12 8.52 1.18
CA ILE A 162 8.02 8.73 -0.28
C ILE A 162 8.35 7.41 -1.02
N VAL A 163 9.45 6.76 -0.64
CA VAL A 163 9.83 5.45 -1.20
C VAL A 163 8.74 4.41 -0.94
N GLY A 164 8.20 4.37 0.28
CA GLY A 164 7.08 3.49 0.61
C GLY A 164 5.85 3.73 -0.28
N ALA A 165 5.48 4.99 -0.52
CA ALA A 165 4.37 5.33 -1.41
C ALA A 165 4.63 4.93 -2.87
N CYS A 166 5.85 5.12 -3.38
CA CYS A 166 6.23 4.66 -4.72
C CYS A 166 6.18 3.14 -4.85
N LEU A 167 6.64 2.40 -3.84
CA LEU A 167 6.55 0.93 -3.82
C LEU A 167 5.10 0.43 -3.77
N PHE A 168 4.22 1.16 -3.08
CA PHE A 168 2.79 0.83 -3.09
C PHE A 168 2.19 0.99 -4.50
N ILE A 169 2.45 2.13 -5.15
CA ILE A 169 2.04 2.39 -6.55
C ILE A 169 2.57 1.27 -7.46
N LEU A 170 3.83 0.87 -7.31
CA LEU A 170 4.44 -0.22 -8.09
C LEU A 170 3.72 -1.55 -7.86
N SER A 171 3.46 -1.92 -6.60
CA SER A 171 2.75 -3.15 -6.25
C SER A 171 1.39 -3.25 -6.95
N ASP A 172 0.61 -2.18 -6.86
CA ASP A 172 -0.73 -2.14 -7.43
C ASP A 172 -0.71 -2.08 -8.95
N SER A 173 0.32 -1.46 -9.52
CA SER A 173 0.53 -1.48 -10.97
C SER A 173 0.79 -2.89 -11.49
N ILE A 174 1.63 -3.68 -10.79
CA ILE A 174 1.88 -5.09 -11.15
C ILE A 174 0.58 -5.90 -11.04
N LEU A 175 -0.21 -5.67 -9.97
CA LEU A 175 -1.50 -6.33 -9.80
C LEU A 175 -2.46 -5.98 -10.94
N ALA A 176 -2.56 -4.70 -11.32
CA ALA A 176 -3.44 -4.23 -12.37
C ALA A 176 -3.02 -4.76 -13.76
N VAL A 177 -1.73 -4.72 -14.09
CA VAL A 177 -1.19 -5.28 -15.35
C VAL A 177 -1.48 -6.77 -15.43
N ASN A 178 -1.19 -7.52 -14.35
CA ASN A 178 -1.42 -8.96 -14.29
C ASN A 178 -2.90 -9.34 -14.42
N ARG A 179 -3.81 -8.48 -13.94
CA ARG A 179 -5.24 -8.77 -13.96
C ARG A 179 -5.91 -8.35 -15.26
N PHE A 180 -5.53 -7.22 -15.85
CA PHE A 180 -6.30 -6.57 -16.92
C PHE A 180 -5.58 -6.52 -18.27
N ILE A 181 -4.26 -6.73 -18.32
CA ILE A 181 -3.50 -6.61 -19.58
C ILE A 181 -2.89 -7.95 -19.96
N ILE A 182 -1.91 -8.41 -19.21
CA ILE A 182 -1.17 -9.65 -19.49
C ILE A 182 -0.77 -10.37 -18.21
N PRO A 183 -0.72 -11.70 -18.18
CA PRO A 183 -0.15 -12.44 -17.06
C PRO A 183 1.33 -12.08 -16.84
N VAL A 184 1.67 -11.70 -15.61
CA VAL A 184 3.05 -11.37 -15.21
C VAL A 184 3.65 -12.55 -14.47
N SER A 185 4.80 -13.04 -14.94
CA SER A 185 5.52 -14.13 -14.28
C SER A 185 5.87 -13.76 -12.84
N PHE A 186 5.57 -14.66 -11.89
CA PHE A 186 5.78 -14.44 -10.46
C PHE A 186 5.11 -13.18 -9.91
N SER A 187 3.98 -12.74 -10.51
CA SER A 187 3.26 -11.52 -10.10
C SER A 187 2.99 -11.47 -8.61
N SER A 188 2.48 -12.56 -8.01
CA SER A 188 2.20 -12.61 -6.57
C SER A 188 3.43 -12.32 -5.71
N PHE A 189 4.61 -12.80 -6.11
CA PHE A 189 5.86 -12.54 -5.42
C PHE A 189 6.26 -11.05 -5.50
N TRP A 190 6.25 -10.46 -6.69
CA TRP A 190 6.60 -9.06 -6.88
C TRP A 190 5.62 -8.11 -6.19
N ILE A 191 4.31 -8.40 -6.28
CA ILE A 191 3.26 -7.66 -5.59
C ILE A 191 3.53 -7.68 -4.08
N MET A 192 3.73 -8.85 -3.49
CA MET A 192 3.85 -8.95 -2.03
C MET A 192 5.14 -8.37 -1.48
N ILE A 193 6.27 -8.52 -2.18
CA ILE A 193 7.53 -7.88 -1.75
C ILE A 193 7.39 -6.35 -1.78
N SER A 194 6.91 -5.78 -2.90
CA SER A 194 6.76 -4.33 -3.01
C SER A 194 5.71 -3.79 -2.03
N TYR A 195 4.59 -4.49 -1.84
CA TYR A 195 3.53 -4.12 -0.92
C TYR A 195 3.97 -4.14 0.56
N TYR A 196 4.54 -5.25 1.03
CA TYR A 196 4.99 -5.33 2.42
C TYR A 196 6.13 -4.33 2.70
N SER A 197 7.05 -4.16 1.75
CA SER A 197 8.08 -3.12 1.86
C SER A 197 7.47 -1.72 1.92
N ALA A 198 6.47 -1.43 1.08
CA ALA A 198 5.73 -0.17 1.10
C ALA A 198 5.10 0.12 2.45
N GLN A 199 4.34 -0.84 2.99
CA GLN A 199 3.66 -0.70 4.27
C GLN A 199 4.63 -0.52 5.43
N PHE A 200 5.73 -1.29 5.43
CA PHE A 200 6.78 -1.17 6.44
C PHE A 200 7.45 0.23 6.41
N LEU A 201 7.81 0.72 5.23
CA LEU A 201 8.42 2.03 5.08
C LEU A 201 7.45 3.18 5.41
N ILE A 202 6.18 3.06 5.04
CA ILE A 202 5.14 4.04 5.41
C ILE A 202 4.99 4.09 6.93
N ALA A 203 4.87 2.95 7.59
CA ALA A 203 4.68 2.87 9.04
C ALA A 203 5.90 3.39 9.80
N THR A 204 7.09 2.91 9.48
CA THR A 204 8.33 3.24 10.21
C THR A 204 8.88 4.62 9.87
N GLY A 205 8.66 5.10 8.64
CA GLY A 205 9.08 6.43 8.20
C GLY A 205 8.39 7.59 8.92
N GLN A 206 7.34 7.31 9.73
CA GLN A 206 6.61 8.28 10.56
C GLN A 206 7.19 8.41 11.97
N SER A 207 7.99 7.44 12.42
CA SER A 207 8.59 7.48 13.75
C SER A 207 9.46 8.74 13.88
N LYS A 208 9.27 9.50 14.95
CA LYS A 208 10.10 10.69 15.23
C LYS A 208 11.57 10.23 15.27
N ARG A 209 12.41 10.80 14.41
CA ARG A 209 13.86 10.81 14.68
C ARG A 209 14.03 11.52 16.04
N LYS A 210 14.43 10.76 17.05
CA LYS A 210 14.93 11.31 18.32
C LYS A 210 16.20 12.10 18.05
#